data_f9db7297933e53424d91057618ddef69
#
_entry.id   f9db7297933e53424d91057618ddef69
#
_cell.length_a   1.000
_cell.length_b   1.000
_cell.length_c   1.000
_cell.angle_alpha   90.00
_cell.angle_beta   90.00
_cell.angle_gamma   90.00
#
_symmetry.space_group_name_H-M   'P 1'
#
loop_
_entity.id
_entity.type
_entity.pdbx_description
1 polymer ?
#
loop_
_entity_poly.entity_id
_entity_poly.type
_entity_poly.pdbx_seq_one_letter_code
_entity_poly.pdbx_strand_id
1 'polypeptide(L)'
;MAIALKGDFIGFSFNEHRSESLGIVRISDGSRYNEDLVPTTQDKTVQVPGGDGFYYFGSDYTQRQFSINIAFDELTEKQFRELQQVFGTKELGKLIFDERPYKYYMVKSSKPQLKYICFGKDGERIYKGEGTLTFTAYYPFAKSIFKFLNEYGNKNKDEWKEASGMKPEKGTYDIVSNNGSISVYNAGDLETDFILKFSLPIDNTPIGDIKITLSKENVGKEEAFLDLNGFSKKGADTGFQINTKTNLIEGFNAEGLTGTLYNENIIQGDFFKIPPREEGYQINVTGATPIEIVYDYIYY
;
A
#
# COMPACT_ATOMS: atom_id res chain seq x y z
N MET A 1 0.73 -37.20 17.88
CA MET A 1 -0.33 -37.03 16.89
C MET A 1 0.32 -36.55 15.63
N ALA A 2 0.48 -37.38 14.61
CA ALA A 2 1.10 -36.96 13.36
C ALA A 2 0.04 -36.15 12.57
N ILE A 3 0.26 -34.88 12.42
CA ILE A 3 -0.57 -34.04 11.56
C ILE A 3 -0.16 -34.38 10.12
N ALA A 4 -1.00 -35.18 9.45
CA ALA A 4 -0.83 -35.46 8.03
C ALA A 4 -1.21 -34.21 7.25
N LEU A 5 -0.20 -33.43 6.88
CA LEU A 5 -0.34 -32.23 6.07
C LEU A 5 -0.43 -32.63 4.58
N LYS A 6 -1.61 -33.07 4.16
CA LYS A 6 -2.01 -33.23 2.75
C LYS A 6 -3.15 -32.25 2.47
N GLY A 7 -2.80 -31.08 2.00
CA GLY A 7 -3.72 -30.03 1.55
C GLY A 7 -2.89 -28.82 1.15
N ASP A 8 -3.39 -28.01 0.26
CA ASP A 8 -2.74 -26.78 -0.16
C ASP A 8 -2.47 -25.93 1.07
N PHE A 9 -1.18 -25.69 1.34
CA PHE A 9 -0.73 -24.93 2.49
C PHE A 9 -1.16 -23.49 2.36
N ILE A 10 -2.04 -23.05 3.23
CA ILE A 10 -2.34 -21.64 3.40
C ILE A 10 -1.34 -21.09 4.42
N GLY A 11 -0.28 -20.46 3.93
CA GLY A 11 0.80 -19.90 4.71
C GLY A 11 0.73 -18.37 4.76
N PHE A 12 1.88 -17.79 5.01
CA PHE A 12 2.13 -16.36 4.94
C PHE A 12 3.60 -16.11 4.63
N SER A 13 3.92 -14.90 4.21
CA SER A 13 5.31 -14.44 4.14
C SER A 13 5.51 -13.18 4.99
N PHE A 14 6.68 -13.08 5.60
CA PHE A 14 7.10 -11.90 6.35
C PHE A 14 8.52 -11.52 5.92
N ASN A 15 8.73 -10.29 5.45
CA ASN A 15 10.01 -9.81 4.91
C ASN A 15 10.62 -10.78 3.89
N GLU A 16 9.83 -11.21 2.91
CA GLU A 16 10.23 -12.12 1.83
C GLU A 16 10.50 -13.58 2.27
N HIS A 17 10.45 -13.87 3.57
CA HIS A 17 10.55 -15.23 4.10
C HIS A 17 9.17 -15.88 4.15
N ARG A 18 8.97 -16.94 3.36
CA ARG A 18 7.73 -17.74 3.43
C ARG A 18 7.74 -18.64 4.65
N SER A 19 6.58 -18.79 5.29
CA SER A 19 6.40 -19.68 6.44
C SER A 19 6.89 -21.10 6.17
N GLU A 20 6.63 -21.63 4.98
CA GLU A 20 7.08 -22.95 4.54
C GLU A 20 8.61 -23.06 4.50
N SER A 21 9.31 -22.07 3.95
CA SER A 21 10.79 -22.08 3.91
C SER A 21 11.44 -22.00 5.28
N LEU A 22 10.72 -21.41 6.25
CA LEU A 22 11.14 -21.36 7.66
C LEU A 22 10.78 -22.64 8.44
N GLY A 23 10.14 -23.63 7.80
CA GLY A 23 9.72 -24.88 8.42
C GLY A 23 8.57 -24.72 9.40
N ILE A 24 7.80 -23.64 9.31
CA ILE A 24 6.62 -23.40 10.15
C ILE A 24 5.35 -23.48 9.32
N VAL A 25 4.32 -24.01 9.94
CA VAL A 25 2.98 -24.11 9.35
C VAL A 25 2.00 -23.31 10.18
N ARG A 26 1.07 -22.65 9.49
CA ARG A 26 -0.05 -21.98 10.14
C ARG A 26 -1.04 -23.02 10.61
N ILE A 27 -1.46 -22.93 11.86
CA ILE A 27 -2.50 -23.80 12.42
C ILE A 27 -3.82 -23.00 12.44
N SER A 28 -4.87 -23.58 11.89
CA SER A 28 -6.22 -23.12 12.16
C SER A 28 -6.90 -24.04 13.16
N ASP A 29 -7.67 -23.49 14.06
CA ASP A 29 -8.47 -24.22 15.03
C ASP A 29 -9.80 -24.73 14.45
N GLY A 30 -9.74 -25.29 13.24
CA GLY A 30 -10.91 -25.85 12.57
C GLY A 30 -11.56 -24.92 11.54
N SER A 31 -10.80 -24.52 10.55
CA SER A 31 -11.28 -23.92 9.30
C SER A 31 -11.86 -22.48 9.34
N ARG A 32 -11.72 -21.75 10.42
CA ARG A 32 -12.17 -20.35 10.47
C ARG A 32 -11.01 -19.43 10.79
N TYR A 33 -10.83 -18.40 9.95
CA TYR A 33 -9.93 -17.29 10.24
C TYR A 33 -10.69 -16.24 11.04
N ASN A 34 -10.18 -15.91 12.23
CA ASN A 34 -10.63 -14.72 12.93
C ASN A 34 -9.81 -13.54 12.40
N GLU A 35 -10.32 -12.87 11.40
CA GLU A 35 -9.78 -11.60 10.93
C GLU A 35 -10.86 -10.55 11.10
N ASP A 36 -10.52 -9.43 11.74
CA ASP A 36 -11.41 -8.27 11.77
C ASP A 36 -11.62 -7.79 10.33
N LEU A 37 -12.87 -7.73 9.89
CA LEU A 37 -13.22 -7.36 8.52
C LEU A 37 -12.72 -5.95 8.19
N VAL A 38 -12.82 -5.05 9.17
CA VAL A 38 -12.34 -3.66 9.10
C VAL A 38 -11.49 -3.34 10.34
N PRO A 39 -10.54 -2.39 10.25
CA PRO A 39 -9.80 -1.94 11.42
C PRO A 39 -10.71 -1.38 12.51
N THR A 40 -10.31 -1.52 13.76
CA THR A 40 -11.01 -0.93 14.89
C THR A 40 -10.93 0.60 14.83
N THR A 41 -12.02 1.26 15.20
CA THR A 41 -12.09 2.72 15.31
C THR A 41 -12.02 3.17 16.76
N GLN A 42 -11.47 4.36 16.97
CA GLN A 42 -11.50 5.07 18.25
C GLN A 42 -12.26 6.38 18.07
N ASP A 43 -13.36 6.52 18.83
CA ASP A 43 -14.18 7.72 18.80
C ASP A 43 -13.50 8.88 19.51
N LYS A 44 -13.57 10.06 18.91
CA LYS A 44 -13.17 11.33 19.51
C LYS A 44 -14.36 11.96 20.18
N THR A 45 -14.40 11.89 21.50
CA THR A 45 -15.52 12.43 22.29
C THR A 45 -15.03 13.38 23.37
N VAL A 46 -15.83 14.39 23.67
CA VAL A 46 -15.60 15.33 24.78
C VAL A 46 -16.85 15.43 25.63
N GLN A 47 -16.69 15.27 26.93
CA GLN A 47 -17.73 15.51 27.92
C GLN A 47 -17.60 16.93 28.46
N VAL A 48 -18.68 17.71 28.40
CA VAL A 48 -18.74 19.04 29.02
C VAL A 48 -19.12 18.88 30.50
N PRO A 49 -18.32 19.42 31.42
CA PRO A 49 -18.67 19.37 32.84
C PRO A 49 -20.06 19.97 33.13
N GLY A 50 -20.93 19.21 33.78
CA GLY A 50 -22.30 19.61 34.07
C GLY A 50 -23.32 19.39 32.98
N GLY A 51 -22.91 18.84 31.85
CA GLY A 51 -23.81 18.41 30.77
C GLY A 51 -23.98 16.90 30.73
N ASP A 52 -25.13 16.43 30.29
CA ASP A 52 -25.40 15.02 30.06
C ASP A 52 -24.86 14.59 28.64
N GLY A 53 -24.14 13.45 28.57
CA GLY A 53 -23.66 12.88 27.34
C GLY A 53 -22.30 13.38 26.87
N PHE A 54 -21.94 13.01 25.62
CA PHE A 54 -20.66 13.31 25.00
C PHE A 54 -20.90 14.01 23.66
N TYR A 55 -20.06 14.98 23.34
CA TYR A 55 -19.97 15.51 21.98
C TYR A 55 -19.05 14.61 21.17
N TYR A 56 -19.52 14.18 20.01
CA TYR A 56 -18.79 13.33 19.07
C TYR A 56 -18.13 14.16 17.98
N PHE A 57 -16.82 13.97 17.79
CA PHE A 57 -15.99 14.69 16.81
C PHE A 57 -15.42 13.79 15.70
N GLY A 58 -16.04 12.63 15.49
CA GLY A 58 -15.57 11.65 14.52
C GLY A 58 -14.78 10.51 15.14
N SER A 59 -14.32 9.60 14.30
CA SER A 59 -13.54 8.43 14.70
C SER A 59 -12.29 8.32 13.86
N ASP A 60 -11.19 7.88 14.47
CA ASP A 60 -9.97 7.49 13.74
C ASP A 60 -9.83 5.97 13.76
N TYR A 61 -9.27 5.42 12.69
CA TYR A 61 -8.86 4.02 12.70
C TYR A 61 -7.62 3.83 13.57
N THR A 62 -7.63 2.79 14.39
CA THR A 62 -6.49 2.43 15.23
C THR A 62 -5.60 1.40 14.58
N GLN A 63 -4.49 1.08 15.23
CA GLN A 63 -3.61 0.00 14.80
C GLN A 63 -4.38 -1.33 14.68
N ARG A 64 -3.97 -2.18 13.74
CA ARG A 64 -4.51 -3.53 13.54
C ARG A 64 -3.52 -4.57 14.06
N GLN A 65 -4.02 -5.60 14.71
CA GLN A 65 -3.21 -6.71 15.20
C GLN A 65 -3.57 -8.01 14.49
N PHE A 66 -2.56 -8.79 14.16
CA PHE A 66 -2.70 -10.12 13.59
C PHE A 66 -2.04 -11.13 14.53
N SER A 67 -2.79 -12.15 14.93
CA SER A 67 -2.29 -13.27 15.71
C SER A 67 -2.32 -14.54 14.86
N ILE A 68 -1.15 -15.09 14.57
CA ILE A 68 -1.00 -16.26 13.72
C ILE A 68 -0.51 -17.41 14.58
N ASN A 69 -1.34 -18.44 14.75
CA ASN A 69 -0.94 -19.67 15.41
C ASN A 69 -0.10 -20.52 14.44
N ILE A 70 1.04 -20.99 14.92
CA ILE A 70 1.98 -21.76 14.13
C ILE A 70 2.36 -23.05 14.84
N ALA A 71 2.70 -24.07 14.06
CA ALA A 71 3.39 -25.27 14.54
C ALA A 71 4.63 -25.53 13.72
N PHE A 72 5.54 -26.25 14.30
CA PHE A 72 6.74 -26.74 13.65
C PHE A 72 7.11 -28.13 14.17
N ASP A 73 7.65 -28.93 13.27
CA ASP A 73 8.13 -30.27 13.53
C ASP A 73 9.53 -30.42 12.95
N GLU A 74 10.42 -30.99 13.73
CA GLU A 74 11.81 -31.30 13.32
C GLU A 74 12.60 -30.06 12.78
N LEU A 75 12.47 -28.87 13.41
CA LEU A 75 13.37 -27.77 13.09
C LEU A 75 14.77 -28.02 13.64
N THR A 76 15.77 -27.84 12.79
CA THR A 76 17.18 -27.82 13.21
C THR A 76 17.52 -26.56 14.01
N GLU A 77 18.61 -26.58 14.77
CA GLU A 77 19.13 -25.39 15.48
C GLU A 77 19.33 -24.20 14.54
N LYS A 78 19.78 -24.43 13.31
CA LYS A 78 19.97 -23.38 12.30
C LYS A 78 18.65 -22.72 11.94
N GLN A 79 17.63 -23.51 11.62
CA GLN A 79 16.30 -23.02 11.27
C GLN A 79 15.63 -22.29 12.45
N PHE A 80 15.81 -22.82 13.68
CA PHE A 80 15.28 -22.17 14.87
C PHE A 80 15.91 -20.79 15.12
N ARG A 81 17.21 -20.64 14.89
CA ARG A 81 17.87 -19.32 14.93
C ARG A 81 17.42 -18.38 13.81
N GLU A 82 17.18 -18.91 12.63
CA GLU A 82 16.64 -18.14 11.51
C GLU A 82 15.25 -17.57 11.87
N LEU A 83 14.36 -18.36 12.48
CA LEU A 83 13.10 -17.87 13.03
C LEU A 83 13.30 -16.70 14.00
N GLN A 84 14.27 -16.84 14.91
CA GLN A 84 14.58 -15.77 15.88
C GLN A 84 15.05 -14.49 15.18
N GLN A 85 15.85 -14.60 14.12
CA GLN A 85 16.33 -13.45 13.35
C GLN A 85 15.19 -12.79 12.56
N VAL A 86 14.39 -13.55 11.85
CA VAL A 86 13.28 -13.05 11.02
C VAL A 86 12.22 -12.35 11.88
N PHE A 87 11.77 -12.99 12.96
CA PHE A 87 10.70 -12.42 13.80
C PHE A 87 11.21 -11.55 14.95
N GLY A 88 12.51 -11.51 15.21
CA GLY A 88 13.14 -10.64 16.19
C GLY A 88 13.49 -9.24 15.70
N THR A 89 13.20 -8.92 14.46
CA THR A 89 13.48 -7.60 13.88
C THR A 89 12.74 -6.48 14.60
N LYS A 90 13.39 -5.31 14.72
CA LYS A 90 12.77 -4.10 15.28
C LYS A 90 12.10 -3.25 14.22
N GLU A 91 12.35 -3.53 12.96
CA GLU A 91 11.86 -2.77 11.81
C GLU A 91 10.49 -3.28 11.36
N LEU A 92 9.79 -2.41 10.61
CA LEU A 92 8.56 -2.79 9.93
C LEU A 92 8.87 -3.69 8.76
N GLY A 93 8.06 -4.74 8.60
CA GLY A 93 8.16 -5.68 7.50
C GLY A 93 6.85 -5.89 6.78
N LYS A 94 6.92 -6.40 5.55
CA LYS A 94 5.74 -6.76 4.76
C LYS A 94 5.21 -8.11 5.23
N LEU A 95 3.95 -8.15 5.65
CA LEU A 95 3.18 -9.36 5.92
C LEU A 95 2.20 -9.60 4.78
N ILE A 96 2.30 -10.75 4.14
CA ILE A 96 1.43 -11.18 3.04
C ILE A 96 0.83 -12.52 3.42
N PHE A 97 -0.48 -12.64 3.30
CA PHE A 97 -1.20 -13.90 3.49
C PHE A 97 -1.41 -14.59 2.14
N ASP A 98 -1.19 -15.90 2.08
CA ASP A 98 -1.33 -16.67 0.83
C ASP A 98 -2.76 -16.67 0.29
N GLU A 99 -3.77 -16.45 1.14
CA GLU A 99 -5.17 -16.28 0.73
C GLU A 99 -5.43 -14.99 -0.06
N ARG A 100 -4.57 -14.00 0.14
CA ARG A 100 -4.69 -12.67 -0.47
C ARG A 100 -3.32 -12.17 -0.93
N PRO A 101 -2.69 -12.85 -1.90
CA PRO A 101 -1.32 -12.61 -2.30
C PRO A 101 -1.11 -11.26 -3.01
N TYR A 102 -2.21 -10.58 -3.37
CA TYR A 102 -2.19 -9.28 -4.06
C TYR A 102 -2.02 -8.08 -3.12
N LYS A 103 -2.12 -8.28 -1.79
CA LYS A 103 -1.99 -7.19 -0.80
C LYS A 103 -1.06 -7.55 0.35
N TYR A 104 -0.47 -6.53 0.95
CA TYR A 104 0.41 -6.66 2.12
C TYR A 104 0.08 -5.64 3.20
N TYR A 105 0.41 -5.97 4.42
CA TYR A 105 0.41 -5.05 5.56
C TYR A 105 1.84 -4.73 5.97
N MET A 106 2.11 -3.45 6.27
CA MET A 106 3.36 -3.06 6.92
C MET A 106 3.22 -3.27 8.42
N VAL A 107 3.89 -4.27 8.95
CA VAL A 107 3.73 -4.71 10.34
C VAL A 107 5.05 -4.76 11.09
N LYS A 108 4.97 -4.66 12.40
CA LYS A 108 6.05 -4.99 13.32
C LYS A 108 5.74 -6.33 13.99
N SER A 109 6.70 -7.24 13.98
CA SER A 109 6.61 -8.46 14.77
C SER A 109 6.74 -8.14 16.26
N SER A 110 5.84 -8.69 17.07
CA SER A 110 5.83 -8.55 18.53
C SER A 110 6.10 -9.91 19.16
N LYS A 111 7.04 -9.96 20.06
CA LYS A 111 7.42 -11.10 20.95
C LYS A 111 6.77 -12.46 20.58
N PRO A 112 7.34 -13.25 19.66
CA PRO A 112 6.87 -14.60 19.38
C PRO A 112 6.80 -15.41 20.68
N GLN A 113 5.66 -16.05 20.95
CA GLN A 113 5.51 -16.95 22.08
C GLN A 113 5.53 -18.38 21.56
N LEU A 114 6.59 -19.10 21.84
CA LEU A 114 6.78 -20.48 21.39
C LEU A 114 6.80 -21.43 22.61
N LYS A 115 6.09 -22.54 22.49
CA LYS A 115 6.16 -23.69 23.39
C LYS A 115 6.78 -24.85 22.62
N TYR A 116 7.92 -25.35 23.06
CA TYR A 116 8.64 -26.36 22.33
C TYR A 116 9.35 -27.34 23.24
N ILE A 117 9.65 -28.51 22.68
CA ILE A 117 10.56 -29.47 23.21
C ILE A 117 11.82 -29.54 22.32
N CYS A 118 12.96 -29.83 22.93
CA CYS A 118 14.23 -30.02 22.23
C CYS A 118 14.73 -31.42 22.53
N PHE A 119 15.11 -32.15 21.50
CA PHE A 119 15.66 -33.51 21.61
C PHE A 119 16.84 -33.70 20.64
N GLY A 120 17.70 -34.67 20.94
CA GLY A 120 18.81 -35.03 20.06
C GLY A 120 18.36 -36.06 19.02
N LYS A 121 18.68 -35.81 17.74
CA LYS A 121 18.52 -36.77 16.65
C LYS A 121 19.77 -36.73 15.77
N ASP A 122 20.41 -37.87 15.58
CA ASP A 122 21.61 -38.00 14.74
C ASP A 122 22.75 -37.01 15.06
N GLY A 123 22.90 -36.64 16.35
CA GLY A 123 23.90 -35.67 16.82
C GLY A 123 23.50 -34.20 16.69
N GLU A 124 22.35 -33.91 16.15
CA GLU A 124 21.81 -32.56 16.03
C GLU A 124 20.69 -32.27 17.05
N ARG A 125 20.48 -30.99 17.37
CA ARG A 125 19.35 -30.55 18.16
C ARG A 125 18.16 -30.29 17.25
N ILE A 126 17.05 -30.92 17.58
CA ILE A 126 15.80 -30.81 16.86
C ILE A 126 14.75 -30.21 17.77
N TYR A 127 14.00 -29.27 17.23
CA TYR A 127 12.93 -28.55 17.92
C TYR A 127 11.58 -28.91 17.32
N LYS A 128 10.63 -29.19 18.18
CA LYS A 128 9.22 -29.46 17.83
C LYS A 128 8.32 -28.66 18.76
N GLY A 129 7.32 -27.99 18.21
CA GLY A 129 6.44 -27.19 19.04
C GLY A 129 5.37 -26.43 18.29
N GLU A 130 4.79 -25.51 19.00
CA GLU A 130 3.74 -24.61 18.54
C GLU A 130 3.91 -23.22 19.16
N GLY A 131 3.20 -22.24 18.63
CA GLY A 131 3.22 -20.92 19.20
C GLY A 131 2.34 -19.93 18.49
N THR A 132 2.43 -18.68 18.92
CA THR A 132 1.69 -17.58 18.32
C THR A 132 2.67 -16.47 17.91
N LEU A 133 2.58 -16.06 16.67
CA LEU A 133 3.23 -14.88 16.14
C LEU A 133 2.22 -13.74 16.15
N THR A 134 2.58 -12.64 16.78
CA THR A 134 1.74 -11.44 16.82
C THR A 134 2.41 -10.34 16.01
N PHE A 135 1.63 -9.71 15.15
CA PHE A 135 2.07 -8.60 14.31
C PHE A 135 1.16 -7.39 14.54
N THR A 136 1.75 -6.22 14.55
CA THR A 136 1.03 -4.95 14.70
C THR A 136 1.23 -4.09 13.47
N ALA A 137 0.16 -3.77 12.76
CA ALA A 137 0.12 -2.78 11.69
C ALA A 137 -0.27 -1.42 12.28
N TYR A 138 0.68 -0.49 12.33
CA TYR A 138 0.42 0.88 12.79
C TYR A 138 -0.38 1.68 11.77
N TYR A 139 -0.20 1.38 10.48
CA TYR A 139 -1.12 1.79 9.42
C TYR A 139 -2.06 0.60 9.16
N PRO A 140 -3.34 0.70 9.54
CA PRO A 140 -4.21 -0.48 9.66
C PRO A 140 -4.69 -1.07 8.32
N PHE A 141 -4.41 -0.37 7.22
CA PHE A 141 -4.86 -0.76 5.90
C PHE A 141 -3.78 -1.51 5.14
N ALA A 142 -4.21 -2.46 4.31
CA ALA A 142 -3.31 -3.14 3.39
C ALA A 142 -3.07 -2.28 2.14
N LYS A 143 -1.92 -2.51 1.51
CA LYS A 143 -1.55 -1.93 0.22
C LYS A 143 -1.40 -3.02 -0.82
N SER A 144 -1.64 -2.69 -2.08
CA SER A 144 -1.34 -3.58 -3.19
C SER A 144 0.17 -3.88 -3.26
N ILE A 145 0.52 -5.12 -3.59
CA ILE A 145 1.92 -5.50 -3.89
C ILE A 145 2.39 -4.76 -5.14
N PHE A 146 1.51 -4.61 -6.11
CA PHE A 146 1.77 -3.92 -7.36
C PHE A 146 1.29 -2.49 -7.24
N LYS A 147 2.17 -1.55 -7.56
CA LYS A 147 1.80 -0.16 -7.75
C LYS A 147 1.18 -0.01 -9.12
N PHE A 148 0.14 0.79 -9.21
CA PHE A 148 -0.30 1.26 -10.50
C PHE A 148 0.77 2.22 -11.03
N LEU A 149 1.37 1.83 -12.14
CA LEU A 149 2.38 2.59 -12.83
C LEU A 149 1.89 2.76 -14.25
N ASN A 150 1.47 3.95 -14.63
CA ASN A 150 1.19 4.26 -16.02
C ASN A 150 2.46 4.80 -16.67
N GLU A 151 3.36 3.86 -17.00
CA GLU A 151 4.43 4.09 -17.95
C GLU A 151 4.00 3.57 -19.32
N TYR A 152 4.55 4.12 -20.38
CA TYR A 152 4.44 3.58 -21.72
C TYR A 152 4.78 2.07 -21.71
N GLY A 153 3.77 1.21 -21.82
CA GLY A 153 3.94 -0.25 -21.84
C GLY A 153 3.79 -0.96 -20.49
N ASN A 154 2.68 -0.78 -19.84
CA ASN A 154 2.32 -1.28 -18.51
C ASN A 154 2.45 -2.80 -18.31
N LYS A 155 3.59 -3.26 -17.77
CA LYS A 155 3.84 -4.67 -17.45
C LYS A 155 3.14 -5.13 -16.16
N ASN A 156 2.86 -4.21 -15.20
CA ASN A 156 2.35 -4.57 -13.87
C ASN A 156 0.84 -4.83 -13.84
N LYS A 157 0.11 -4.41 -14.87
CA LYS A 157 -1.34 -4.58 -14.98
C LYS A 157 -1.76 -6.04 -15.01
N ASP A 158 -1.02 -6.88 -15.73
CA ASP A 158 -1.37 -8.29 -15.92
C ASP A 158 -1.02 -9.11 -14.68
N GLU A 159 0.10 -8.84 -14.03
CA GLU A 159 0.51 -9.48 -12.77
C GLU A 159 -0.47 -9.22 -11.64
N TRP A 160 -0.98 -7.97 -11.53
CA TRP A 160 -2.00 -7.65 -10.53
C TRP A 160 -3.33 -8.37 -10.79
N LYS A 161 -3.75 -8.48 -12.05
CA LYS A 161 -4.95 -9.23 -12.46
C LYS A 161 -4.89 -10.69 -12.05
N GLU A 162 -3.76 -11.34 -12.31
CA GLU A 162 -3.56 -12.74 -11.95
C GLU A 162 -3.58 -12.94 -10.43
N ALA A 163 -2.89 -12.07 -9.69
CA ALA A 163 -2.77 -12.18 -8.24
C ALA A 163 -4.08 -11.90 -7.49
N SER A 164 -4.89 -10.95 -7.95
CA SER A 164 -6.13 -10.54 -7.26
C SER A 164 -7.35 -11.39 -7.62
N GLY A 165 -7.31 -12.11 -8.75
CA GLY A 165 -8.48 -12.77 -9.32
C GLY A 165 -9.55 -11.78 -9.82
N MET A 166 -9.32 -10.49 -9.68
CA MET A 166 -10.19 -9.44 -10.19
C MET A 166 -9.93 -9.25 -11.68
N LYS A 167 -10.97 -9.19 -12.47
CA LYS A 167 -10.87 -8.76 -13.86
C LYS A 167 -10.95 -7.24 -13.88
N PRO A 168 -9.89 -6.48 -14.13
CA PRO A 168 -10.04 -5.08 -14.44
C PRO A 168 -10.76 -5.01 -15.77
N GLU A 169 -11.96 -4.48 -15.75
CA GLU A 169 -12.64 -4.15 -16.98
C GLU A 169 -11.88 -3.02 -17.64
N LYS A 170 -11.47 -3.29 -18.88
CA LYS A 170 -11.04 -2.39 -19.95
C LYS A 170 -10.59 -0.97 -19.52
N GLY A 171 -9.32 -0.78 -19.39
CA GLY A 171 -8.72 0.54 -19.47
C GLY A 171 -7.47 0.47 -20.31
N THR A 172 -7.53 0.87 -21.54
CA THR A 172 -6.36 1.31 -22.31
C THR A 172 -5.94 2.64 -21.69
N TYR A 173 -4.82 2.64 -21.01
CA TYR A 173 -4.26 3.84 -20.41
C TYR A 173 -3.32 4.48 -21.42
N ASP A 174 -3.85 5.31 -22.29
CA ASP A 174 -3.06 6.12 -23.18
C ASP A 174 -2.86 7.50 -22.54
N ILE A 175 -1.64 7.85 -22.22
CA ILE A 175 -1.28 9.26 -22.03
C ILE A 175 -1.30 9.86 -23.44
N VAL A 176 -2.41 10.46 -23.80
CA VAL A 176 -2.54 11.11 -25.10
C VAL A 176 -1.99 12.54 -24.99
N SER A 177 -1.07 12.83 -25.87
CA SER A 177 -0.31 14.07 -26.01
C SER A 177 -1.13 15.37 -25.95
N ASN A 178 -0.56 16.39 -25.31
CA ASN A 178 -0.92 17.82 -25.34
C ASN A 178 -2.40 18.17 -25.04
N ASN A 179 -2.82 17.99 -23.87
CA ASN A 179 -4.06 18.04 -23.10
C ASN A 179 -4.43 16.62 -22.68
N GLY A 180 -3.58 16.06 -21.82
CA GLY A 180 -3.62 14.65 -21.52
C GLY A 180 -4.76 14.26 -20.59
N SER A 181 -5.62 13.38 -21.06
CA SER A 181 -6.55 12.64 -20.20
C SER A 181 -5.92 11.31 -19.82
N ILE A 182 -5.85 11.02 -18.53
CA ILE A 182 -5.35 9.74 -18.00
C ILE A 182 -6.54 9.03 -17.35
N SER A 183 -6.96 7.90 -17.91
CA SER A 183 -7.92 7.04 -17.25
C SER A 183 -7.25 6.34 -16.07
N VAL A 184 -7.83 6.47 -14.88
CA VAL A 184 -7.35 5.86 -13.64
C VAL A 184 -8.43 5.00 -13.03
N TYR A 185 -8.02 3.88 -12.46
CA TYR A 185 -8.91 2.93 -11.81
C TYR A 185 -8.37 2.55 -10.44
N ASN A 186 -9.11 2.86 -9.39
CA ASN A 186 -8.75 2.47 -8.04
C ASN A 186 -9.53 1.22 -7.64
N ALA A 187 -8.88 0.07 -7.70
CA ALA A 187 -9.43 -1.22 -7.28
C ALA A 187 -9.38 -1.46 -5.77
N GLY A 188 -8.90 -0.48 -5.00
CA GLY A 188 -8.91 -0.54 -3.54
C GLY A 188 -10.27 -0.24 -2.95
N ASP A 189 -10.39 -0.45 -1.64
CA ASP A 189 -11.62 -0.14 -0.87
C ASP A 189 -11.65 1.30 -0.38
N LEU A 190 -10.52 2.00 -0.44
CA LEU A 190 -10.33 3.35 0.07
C LEU A 190 -9.79 4.30 -1.01
N GLU A 191 -10.01 5.60 -0.79
CA GLU A 191 -9.35 6.63 -1.57
C GLU A 191 -7.84 6.48 -1.51
N THR A 192 -7.17 6.72 -2.64
CA THR A 192 -5.72 6.63 -2.71
C THR A 192 -5.08 7.93 -3.17
N ASP A 193 -3.95 8.23 -2.55
CA ASP A 193 -3.06 9.30 -2.98
C ASP A 193 -2.29 8.87 -4.23
N PHE A 194 -1.89 9.84 -5.05
CA PHE A 194 -1.10 9.60 -6.24
C PHE A 194 0.07 10.57 -6.37
N ILE A 195 1.04 10.19 -7.19
CA ILE A 195 2.12 11.06 -7.64
C ILE A 195 1.97 11.21 -9.14
N LEU A 196 1.87 12.45 -9.61
CA LEU A 196 1.81 12.79 -11.03
C LEU A 196 3.08 13.53 -11.41
N LYS A 197 3.82 13.01 -12.38
CA LYS A 197 5.12 13.56 -12.80
C LYS A 197 5.06 14.21 -14.17
N PHE A 198 5.84 15.26 -14.33
CA PHE A 198 5.94 16.06 -15.54
C PHE A 198 7.41 16.33 -15.90
N SER A 199 7.71 16.42 -17.19
CA SER A 199 9.01 16.91 -17.65
C SER A 199 9.02 18.43 -17.69
N LEU A 200 10.17 19.02 -17.37
CA LEU A 200 10.46 20.45 -17.59
C LEU A 200 11.18 20.66 -18.91
N PRO A 201 10.90 21.75 -19.63
CA PRO A 201 11.63 22.10 -20.84
C PRO A 201 13.14 22.24 -20.58
N ILE A 202 13.95 21.72 -21.49
CA ILE A 202 15.43 21.75 -21.37
C ILE A 202 15.96 23.17 -21.53
N ASP A 203 15.32 23.98 -22.35
CA ASP A 203 15.71 25.34 -22.73
C ASP A 203 15.29 26.43 -21.73
N ASN A 204 14.81 26.02 -20.55
CA ASN A 204 14.26 26.92 -19.50
C ASN A 204 13.06 27.75 -19.95
N THR A 205 12.40 27.41 -21.04
CA THR A 205 11.13 28.04 -21.42
C THR A 205 10.14 27.92 -20.27
N PRO A 206 9.48 28.99 -19.83
CA PRO A 206 8.45 28.92 -18.80
C PRO A 206 7.32 28.01 -19.22
N ILE A 207 6.83 27.20 -18.30
CA ILE A 207 5.61 26.43 -18.50
C ILE A 207 4.43 27.35 -18.29
N GLY A 208 3.41 27.26 -19.14
CA GLY A 208 2.15 27.98 -18.96
C GLY A 208 1.34 27.47 -17.76
N ASP A 209 0.19 28.06 -17.55
CA ASP A 209 -0.73 27.63 -16.51
C ASP A 209 -1.15 26.17 -16.71
N ILE A 210 -1.20 25.42 -15.61
CA ILE A 210 -1.55 24.00 -15.60
C ILE A 210 -2.83 23.84 -14.81
N LYS A 211 -3.84 23.21 -15.42
CA LYS A 211 -5.04 22.77 -14.70
C LYS A 211 -5.11 21.25 -14.68
N ILE A 212 -5.32 20.68 -13.51
CA ILE A 212 -5.49 19.25 -13.29
C ILE A 212 -6.88 19.05 -12.71
N THR A 213 -7.69 18.21 -13.35
CA THR A 213 -9.05 17.92 -12.90
C THR A 213 -9.28 16.44 -12.78
N LEU A 214 -10.07 16.05 -11.78
CA LEU A 214 -10.62 14.71 -11.64
C LEU A 214 -12.07 14.71 -12.09
N SER A 215 -12.40 13.85 -13.02
CA SER A 215 -13.78 13.66 -13.49
C SER A 215 -14.13 12.18 -13.55
N LYS A 216 -15.42 11.86 -13.44
CA LYS A 216 -15.88 10.49 -13.70
C LYS A 216 -15.78 10.18 -15.18
N GLU A 217 -15.26 9.01 -15.51
CA GLU A 217 -15.32 8.46 -16.85
C GLU A 217 -16.81 8.37 -17.28
N ASN A 218 -17.16 8.83 -18.46
CA ASN A 218 -18.51 8.86 -19.01
C ASN A 218 -19.48 9.93 -18.48
N VAL A 219 -19.19 10.69 -17.44
CA VAL A 219 -20.08 11.75 -16.92
C VAL A 219 -19.56 13.15 -17.27
N GLY A 220 -18.23 13.31 -17.40
CA GLY A 220 -17.58 14.57 -17.77
C GLY A 220 -17.71 15.69 -16.72
N LYS A 221 -18.32 15.40 -15.56
CA LYS A 221 -18.44 16.37 -14.48
C LYS A 221 -17.16 16.41 -13.67
N GLU A 222 -16.57 17.59 -13.55
CA GLU A 222 -15.44 17.87 -12.69
C GLU A 222 -15.84 17.65 -11.23
N GLU A 223 -15.12 16.78 -10.51
CA GLU A 223 -15.34 16.49 -9.09
C GLU A 223 -14.31 17.18 -8.21
N ALA A 224 -13.08 17.35 -8.71
CA ALA A 224 -12.00 18.06 -8.02
C ALA A 224 -11.03 18.68 -9.03
N PHE A 225 -10.31 19.71 -8.61
CA PHE A 225 -9.31 20.36 -9.46
C PHE A 225 -8.16 20.99 -8.66
N LEU A 226 -7.06 21.20 -9.36
CA LEU A 226 -5.89 21.95 -8.90
C LEU A 226 -5.38 22.79 -10.05
N ASP A 227 -5.37 24.12 -9.86
CA ASP A 227 -4.87 25.09 -10.82
C ASP A 227 -3.53 25.66 -10.37
N LEU A 228 -2.55 25.65 -11.26
CA LEU A 228 -1.20 26.17 -11.02
C LEU A 228 -0.90 27.29 -12.00
N ASN A 229 -0.28 28.37 -11.48
CA ASN A 229 0.38 29.36 -12.34
C ASN A 229 1.50 28.70 -13.10
N GLY A 230 1.78 29.23 -14.27
CA GLY A 230 2.98 28.90 -15.00
C GLY A 230 4.23 29.18 -14.19
N PHE A 231 5.22 28.32 -14.30
CA PHE A 231 6.47 28.43 -13.57
C PHE A 231 7.69 28.11 -14.41
N SER A 232 8.83 28.63 -13.98
CA SER A 232 10.11 28.37 -14.60
C SER A 232 10.88 27.33 -13.81
N LYS A 233 11.70 26.58 -14.53
CA LYS A 233 12.64 25.64 -13.95
C LYS A 233 13.52 26.30 -12.88
N LYS A 234 13.67 25.64 -11.74
CA LYS A 234 14.58 26.07 -10.68
C LYS A 234 15.81 25.14 -10.65
N GLY A 235 16.99 25.72 -10.73
CA GLY A 235 18.25 24.99 -10.59
C GLY A 235 18.42 23.85 -11.61
N ALA A 236 18.78 22.66 -11.14
CA ALA A 236 19.05 21.46 -11.94
C ALA A 236 17.84 20.58 -12.18
N ASP A 237 16.61 21.05 -11.87
CA ASP A 237 15.41 20.24 -12.04
C ASP A 237 15.19 19.86 -13.51
N THR A 238 14.90 18.61 -13.78
CA THR A 238 14.55 18.07 -15.09
C THR A 238 13.06 17.81 -15.25
N GLY A 239 12.34 17.84 -14.12
CA GLY A 239 10.91 17.65 -14.04
C GLY A 239 10.37 18.14 -12.70
N PHE A 240 9.05 18.01 -12.55
CA PHE A 240 8.38 18.20 -11.25
C PHE A 240 7.34 17.12 -11.05
N GLN A 241 6.99 16.90 -9.80
CA GLN A 241 5.93 15.98 -9.40
C GLN A 241 4.93 16.64 -8.48
N ILE A 242 3.68 16.25 -8.62
CA ILE A 242 2.60 16.59 -7.70
C ILE A 242 2.34 15.36 -6.85
N ASN A 243 2.57 15.50 -5.54
CA ASN A 243 2.41 14.42 -4.57
C ASN A 243 1.22 14.74 -3.66
N THR A 244 0.10 14.09 -3.90
CA THR A 244 -1.14 14.36 -3.17
C THR A 244 -1.11 13.85 -1.73
N LYS A 245 -0.22 12.91 -1.42
CA LYS A 245 -0.04 12.42 -0.05
C LYS A 245 0.64 13.44 0.87
N THR A 246 1.60 14.18 0.35
CA THR A 246 2.34 15.21 1.11
C THR A 246 1.78 16.59 0.89
N ASN A 247 0.88 16.76 -0.07
CA ASN A 247 0.39 18.05 -0.57
C ASN A 247 1.54 18.97 -1.01
N LEU A 248 2.49 18.37 -1.74
CA LEU A 248 3.66 19.08 -2.24
C LEU A 248 3.78 18.98 -3.76
N ILE A 249 4.28 20.08 -4.34
CA ILE A 249 4.75 20.12 -5.71
C ILE A 249 6.27 20.28 -5.63
N GLU A 250 6.98 19.23 -6.07
CA GLU A 250 8.42 19.10 -5.89
C GLU A 250 9.12 18.95 -7.23
N GLY A 251 10.18 19.73 -7.46
CA GLY A 251 11.08 19.50 -8.57
C GLY A 251 11.95 18.27 -8.34
N PHE A 252 12.31 17.58 -9.40
CA PHE A 252 13.27 16.47 -9.38
C PHE A 252 14.35 16.66 -10.46
N ASN A 253 15.55 16.20 -10.15
CA ASN A 253 16.69 16.23 -11.07
C ASN A 253 16.77 14.94 -11.92
N ALA A 254 17.77 14.82 -12.78
CA ALA A 254 18.00 13.65 -13.64
C ALA A 254 18.24 12.34 -12.86
N GLU A 255 18.64 12.42 -11.59
CA GLU A 255 18.84 11.28 -10.70
C GLU A 255 17.54 10.90 -9.94
N GLY A 256 16.45 11.66 -10.15
CA GLY A 256 15.17 11.46 -9.46
C GLY A 256 15.13 12.01 -8.04
N LEU A 257 16.15 12.77 -7.61
CA LEU A 257 16.18 13.39 -6.28
C LEU A 257 15.30 14.63 -6.28
N THR A 258 14.39 14.70 -5.32
CA THR A 258 13.48 15.83 -5.09
C THR A 258 14.08 16.83 -4.09
N GLY A 259 13.71 18.11 -4.18
CA GLY A 259 14.20 19.10 -3.23
C GLY A 259 13.68 20.52 -3.46
N THR A 260 13.37 20.88 -4.69
CA THR A 260 12.85 22.23 -4.99
C THR A 260 11.34 22.24 -4.81
N LEU A 261 10.78 23.23 -4.09
CA LEU A 261 9.35 23.36 -3.90
C LEU A 261 8.73 24.37 -4.87
N TYR A 262 7.56 24.05 -5.40
CA TYR A 262 6.75 24.85 -6.32
C TYR A 262 5.32 25.09 -5.80
N ASN A 263 5.05 24.86 -4.52
CA ASN A 263 3.70 25.06 -3.93
C ASN A 263 3.20 26.50 -4.02
N GLU A 264 4.11 27.46 -4.12
CA GLU A 264 3.80 28.88 -4.32
C GLU A 264 3.06 29.18 -5.64
N ASN A 265 3.10 28.22 -6.58
CA ASN A 265 2.43 28.33 -7.88
C ASN A 265 0.96 27.89 -7.86
N ILE A 266 0.44 27.40 -6.72
CA ILE A 266 -0.97 27.04 -6.58
C ILE A 266 -1.81 28.30 -6.58
N ILE A 267 -2.73 28.43 -7.54
CA ILE A 267 -3.68 29.54 -7.64
C ILE A 267 -4.96 29.21 -6.91
N GLN A 268 -5.53 28.04 -7.23
CA GLN A 268 -6.85 27.63 -6.77
C GLN A 268 -6.96 26.10 -6.76
N GLY A 269 -7.90 25.60 -5.96
CA GLY A 269 -8.18 24.18 -5.82
C GLY A 269 -7.38 23.53 -4.70
N ASP A 270 -7.58 22.24 -4.54
CA ASP A 270 -6.96 21.44 -3.50
C ASP A 270 -6.34 20.16 -4.08
N PHE A 271 -5.37 19.59 -3.37
CA PHE A 271 -4.91 18.26 -3.66
C PHE A 271 -6.05 17.26 -3.42
N PHE A 272 -6.25 16.39 -4.39
CA PHE A 272 -7.33 15.42 -4.34
C PHE A 272 -6.79 13.99 -4.43
N LYS A 273 -7.66 13.02 -4.11
CA LYS A 273 -7.37 11.59 -4.14
C LYS A 273 -8.19 10.91 -5.21
N ILE A 274 -7.77 9.70 -5.59
CA ILE A 274 -8.55 8.86 -6.51
C ILE A 274 -9.52 8.02 -5.65
N PRO A 275 -10.85 8.26 -5.76
CA PRO A 275 -11.83 7.51 -4.98
C PRO A 275 -11.88 6.04 -5.37
N PRO A 276 -12.30 5.14 -4.45
CA PRO A 276 -12.54 3.75 -4.76
C PRO A 276 -13.81 3.61 -5.62
N ARG A 277 -13.74 2.90 -6.73
CA ARG A 277 -14.91 2.66 -7.59
C ARG A 277 -14.73 1.53 -8.58
N GLU A 278 -15.87 0.90 -8.93
CA GLU A 278 -15.96 0.01 -10.07
C GLU A 278 -15.88 0.77 -11.41
N GLU A 279 -16.37 2.01 -11.45
CA GLU A 279 -16.26 2.91 -12.60
C GLU A 279 -14.96 3.71 -12.56
N GLY A 280 -14.31 3.88 -13.71
CA GLY A 280 -13.07 4.61 -13.82
C GLY A 280 -13.23 6.12 -13.62
N TYR A 281 -12.12 6.77 -13.33
CA TYR A 281 -11.98 8.22 -13.31
C TYR A 281 -11.00 8.66 -14.39
N GLN A 282 -11.12 9.90 -14.80
CA GLN A 282 -10.17 10.57 -15.67
C GLN A 282 -9.49 11.71 -14.93
N ILE A 283 -8.17 11.71 -14.96
CA ILE A 283 -7.36 12.87 -14.59
C ILE A 283 -7.04 13.60 -15.88
N ASN A 284 -7.63 14.78 -16.06
CA ASN A 284 -7.38 15.62 -17.20
C ASN A 284 -6.36 16.68 -16.84
N VAL A 285 -5.34 16.84 -17.67
CA VAL A 285 -4.28 17.83 -17.51
C VAL A 285 -4.25 18.74 -18.71
N THR A 286 -4.33 20.04 -18.48
CA THR A 286 -4.16 21.07 -19.51
C THR A 286 -2.93 21.90 -19.19
N GLY A 287 -2.24 22.40 -20.22
CA GLY A 287 -1.05 23.23 -20.09
C GLY A 287 0.27 22.47 -19.93
N ALA A 288 0.24 21.20 -19.57
CA ALA A 288 1.43 20.35 -19.49
C ALA A 288 1.09 18.90 -19.86
N THR A 289 2.12 18.13 -20.24
CA THR A 289 1.95 16.69 -20.53
C THR A 289 2.55 15.87 -19.38
N PRO A 290 1.74 15.09 -18.65
CA PRO A 290 2.26 14.20 -17.64
C PRO A 290 3.04 13.04 -18.29
N ILE A 291 4.09 12.59 -17.61
CA ILE A 291 4.93 11.48 -18.07
C ILE A 291 4.66 10.18 -17.29
N GLU A 292 4.21 10.30 -16.05
CA GLU A 292 4.00 9.15 -15.18
C GLU A 292 2.93 9.47 -14.14
N ILE A 293 2.09 8.49 -13.83
CA ILE A 293 1.25 8.48 -12.62
C ILE A 293 1.50 7.23 -11.82
N VAL A 294 1.67 7.38 -10.50
CA VAL A 294 1.94 6.27 -9.57
C VAL A 294 1.00 6.35 -8.38
N TYR A 295 0.33 5.26 -8.06
CA TYR A 295 -0.46 5.13 -6.85
C TYR A 295 -0.58 3.66 -6.38
N ASP A 296 -0.89 3.47 -5.09
CA ASP A 296 -1.16 2.16 -4.50
C ASP A 296 -2.68 1.97 -4.40
N TYR A 297 -3.17 0.74 -4.51
CA TYR A 297 -4.52 0.42 -4.04
C TYR A 297 -4.48 0.19 -2.53
N ILE A 298 -5.47 0.74 -1.82
CA ILE A 298 -5.57 0.64 -0.37
C ILE A 298 -6.81 -0.18 -0.02
N TYR A 299 -6.65 -1.21 0.81
CA TYR A 299 -7.69 -2.16 1.19
C TYR A 299 -7.90 -2.15 2.71
N TYR A 300 -9.14 -2.46 3.12
CA TYR A 300 -9.44 -2.75 4.52
C TYR A 300 -8.70 -3.95 5.08
#